data_71ecfaac9e44eff92504e79ab809dcd5
#
_entry.id   71ecfaac9e44eff92504e79ab809dcd5
#
_cell.length_a   1.000
_cell.length_b   1.000
_cell.length_c   1.000
_cell.angle_alpha   90.00
_cell.angle_beta   90.00
_cell.angle_gamma   90.00
#
_symmetry.space_group_name_H-M   'P 1'
#
loop_
_entity.id
_entity.type
_entity.pdbx_description
1 polymer ?
#
loop_
_entity_poly.entity_id
_entity_poly.type
_entity_poly.pdbx_seq_one_letter_code
_entity_poly.pdbx_strand_id
1 'polypeptide(L)'
;MKEITIIILLALQLISWVWYQKYQFLERDLFATKPEEAYANNKLWHKWKAINHISLYGLLFLGFGFKTMLMFAVSFWALFDVLVNVVVLKRPPFYVGITAGTDKFLRKLGEFLHIKPEIASVLIKMLILLITFTL
;
A
#
# COMPACT_ATOMS: atom_id res chain seq x y z
N MET A 1 -29.71 4.42 -3.76
CA MET A 1 -28.59 3.57 -4.22
C MET A 1 -27.23 3.99 -3.64
N LYS A 2 -26.85 5.29 -3.71
CA LYS A 2 -25.57 5.80 -3.18
C LYS A 2 -25.36 5.46 -1.69
N GLU A 3 -26.38 5.63 -0.87
CA GLU A 3 -26.33 5.35 0.58
C GLU A 3 -26.09 3.86 0.88
N ILE A 4 -26.78 2.97 0.17
CA ILE A 4 -26.57 1.51 0.32
C ILE A 4 -25.14 1.13 -0.06
N THR A 5 -24.61 1.70 -1.14
CA THR A 5 -23.23 1.48 -1.58
C THR A 5 -22.23 1.94 -0.51
N ILE A 6 -22.45 3.09 0.11
CA ILE A 6 -21.60 3.60 1.20
C ILE A 6 -21.62 2.65 2.40
N ILE A 7 -22.82 2.16 2.81
CA ILE A 7 -22.95 1.21 3.92
C ILE A 7 -22.19 -0.09 3.62
N ILE A 8 -22.34 -0.63 2.41
CA ILE A 8 -21.62 -1.84 1.98
C ILE A 8 -20.09 -1.61 2.02
N LEU A 9 -19.60 -0.48 1.52
CA LEU A 9 -18.17 -0.17 1.53
C LEU A 9 -17.63 0.03 2.94
N LEU A 10 -18.40 0.65 3.84
CA LEU A 10 -18.03 0.77 5.25
C LEU A 10 -17.95 -0.60 5.93
N ALA A 11 -18.92 -1.47 5.69
CA ALA A 11 -18.90 -2.84 6.22
C ALA A 11 -17.69 -3.62 5.69
N LEU A 12 -17.41 -3.55 4.39
CA LEU A 12 -16.23 -4.16 3.79
C LEU A 12 -14.93 -3.59 4.36
N GLN A 13 -14.86 -2.28 4.60
CA GLN A 13 -13.72 -1.63 5.21
C GLN A 13 -13.43 -2.18 6.61
N LEU A 14 -14.44 -2.28 7.45
CA LEU A 14 -14.30 -2.80 8.82
C LEU A 14 -13.94 -4.28 8.83
N ILE A 15 -14.67 -5.10 8.06
CA ILE A 15 -14.44 -6.55 7.99
C ILE A 15 -13.02 -6.83 7.46
N SER A 16 -12.65 -6.20 6.36
CA SER A 16 -11.34 -6.41 5.75
C SER A 16 -10.20 -5.94 6.65
N TRP A 17 -10.39 -4.86 7.42
CA TRP A 17 -9.40 -4.38 8.38
C TRP A 17 -9.17 -5.40 9.51
N VAL A 18 -10.24 -5.97 10.08
CA VAL A 18 -10.14 -7.00 11.14
C VAL A 18 -9.39 -8.24 10.63
N TRP A 19 -9.78 -8.75 9.43
CA TRP A 19 -9.15 -9.92 8.85
C TRP A 19 -7.69 -9.68 8.45
N TYR A 20 -7.39 -8.52 7.88
CA TYR A 20 -6.03 -8.14 7.54
C TYR A 20 -5.13 -8.10 8.79
N GLN A 21 -5.58 -7.50 9.90
CA GLN A 21 -4.84 -7.48 11.15
C GLN A 21 -4.63 -8.90 11.71
N LYS A 22 -5.68 -9.73 11.73
CA LYS A 22 -5.59 -11.12 12.17
C LYS A 22 -4.49 -11.89 11.43
N TYR A 23 -4.49 -11.84 10.10
CA TYR A 23 -3.51 -12.60 9.32
C TYR A 23 -2.10 -12.01 9.40
N GLN A 24 -1.96 -10.73 9.59
CA GLN A 24 -0.66 -10.09 9.83
C GLN A 24 -0.04 -10.56 11.16
N PHE A 25 -0.84 -10.65 12.21
CA PHE A 25 -0.37 -11.19 13.49
C PHE A 25 0.00 -12.66 13.38
N LEU A 26 -0.85 -13.48 12.75
CA LEU A 26 -0.57 -14.91 12.57
C LEU A 26 0.69 -15.16 11.74
N GLU A 27 0.92 -14.40 10.68
CA GLU A 27 2.16 -14.48 9.91
C GLU A 27 3.37 -14.23 10.79
N ARG A 28 3.36 -13.14 11.55
CA ARG A 28 4.48 -12.76 12.42
C ARG A 28 4.76 -13.82 13.47
N ASP A 29 3.73 -14.31 14.12
CA ASP A 29 3.87 -15.26 15.24
C ASP A 29 4.32 -16.65 14.75
N LEU A 30 3.97 -17.04 13.53
CA LEU A 30 4.33 -18.32 12.94
C LEU A 30 5.65 -18.31 12.16
N PHE A 31 6.19 -17.13 11.85
CA PHE A 31 7.35 -17.00 10.95
C PHE A 31 8.59 -17.83 11.42
N ALA A 32 8.83 -17.87 12.72
CA ALA A 32 9.98 -18.58 13.30
C ALA A 32 9.75 -20.09 13.47
N THR A 33 8.50 -20.53 13.63
CA THR A 33 8.17 -21.91 14.02
C THR A 33 7.54 -22.73 12.89
N LYS A 34 6.76 -22.08 12.02
CA LYS A 34 5.99 -22.69 10.95
C LYS A 34 5.99 -21.82 9.69
N PRO A 35 7.11 -21.76 8.95
CA PRO A 35 7.28 -20.83 7.83
C PRO A 35 6.27 -21.03 6.68
N GLU A 36 5.81 -22.26 6.44
CA GLU A 36 4.80 -22.54 5.39
C GLU A 36 3.44 -21.95 5.75
N GLU A 37 3.00 -22.12 7.02
CA GLU A 37 1.76 -21.50 7.52
C GLU A 37 1.87 -19.97 7.55
N ALA A 38 3.03 -19.43 7.93
CA ALA A 38 3.31 -18.00 7.88
C ALA A 38 3.18 -17.46 6.44
N TYR A 39 3.71 -18.16 5.45
CA TYR A 39 3.61 -17.78 4.04
C TYR A 39 2.15 -17.82 3.52
N ALA A 40 1.36 -18.81 3.93
CA ALA A 40 -0.06 -18.86 3.60
C ALA A 40 -0.83 -17.67 4.21
N ASN A 41 -0.54 -17.33 5.47
CA ASN A 41 -1.13 -16.17 6.15
C ASN A 41 -0.71 -14.84 5.52
N ASN A 42 0.53 -14.73 5.01
CA ASN A 42 1.00 -13.59 4.25
C ASN A 42 0.16 -13.32 3.00
N LYS A 43 -0.18 -14.37 2.23
CA LYS A 43 -1.06 -14.23 1.05
C LYS A 43 -2.45 -13.73 1.45
N LEU A 44 -3.03 -14.27 2.52
CA LEU A 44 -4.33 -13.86 3.02
C LEU A 44 -4.32 -12.42 3.56
N TRP A 45 -3.28 -12.06 4.28
CA TRP A 45 -3.05 -10.69 4.74
C TRP A 45 -3.03 -9.69 3.57
N HIS A 46 -2.26 -9.97 2.52
CA HIS A 46 -2.21 -9.10 1.34
C HIS A 46 -3.56 -8.99 0.62
N LYS A 47 -4.30 -10.10 0.52
CA LYS A 47 -5.65 -10.11 -0.07
C LYS A 47 -6.60 -9.21 0.71
N TRP A 48 -6.68 -9.35 2.02
CA TRP A 48 -7.55 -8.55 2.86
C TRP A 48 -7.13 -7.08 2.91
N LYS A 49 -5.83 -6.81 2.88
CA LYS A 49 -5.29 -5.45 2.76
C LYS A 49 -5.73 -4.80 1.43
N ALA A 50 -5.70 -5.52 0.31
CA ALA A 50 -6.17 -5.00 -0.96
C ALA A 50 -7.67 -4.65 -0.92
N ILE A 51 -8.52 -5.53 -0.38
CA ILE A 51 -9.96 -5.28 -0.20
C ILE A 51 -10.17 -4.03 0.68
N ASN A 52 -9.40 -3.89 1.75
CA ASN A 52 -9.45 -2.73 2.64
C ASN A 52 -9.15 -1.42 1.91
N HIS A 53 -8.09 -1.38 1.09
CA HIS A 53 -7.76 -0.19 0.31
C HIS A 53 -8.79 0.13 -0.77
N ILE A 54 -9.29 -0.89 -1.48
CA ILE A 54 -10.32 -0.70 -2.51
C ILE A 54 -11.60 -0.12 -1.91
N SER A 55 -12.05 -0.64 -0.77
CA SER A 55 -13.25 -0.10 -0.08
C SER A 55 -13.02 1.32 0.43
N LEU A 56 -11.85 1.64 0.99
CA LEU A 56 -11.50 2.99 1.41
C LEU A 56 -11.49 3.97 0.23
N TYR A 57 -10.84 3.60 -0.87
CA TYR A 57 -10.82 4.46 -2.06
C TYR A 57 -12.21 4.63 -2.68
N GLY A 58 -13.03 3.57 -2.66
CA GLY A 58 -14.43 3.66 -3.07
C GLY A 58 -15.23 4.67 -2.23
N LEU A 59 -15.04 4.67 -0.91
CA LEU A 59 -15.67 5.64 -0.01
C LEU A 59 -15.21 7.07 -0.30
N LEU A 60 -13.90 7.27 -0.49
CA LEU A 60 -13.34 8.58 -0.83
C LEU A 60 -13.86 9.09 -2.19
N PHE A 61 -13.94 8.19 -3.18
CA PHE A 61 -14.51 8.53 -4.48
C PHE A 61 -15.98 8.96 -4.40
N LEU A 62 -16.80 8.19 -3.68
CA LEU A 62 -18.24 8.50 -3.53
C LEU A 62 -18.52 9.73 -2.67
N GLY A 63 -17.66 10.01 -1.69
CA GLY A 63 -17.79 11.15 -0.78
C GLY A 63 -17.26 12.45 -1.37
N PHE A 64 -16.10 12.41 -1.99
CA PHE A 64 -15.31 13.59 -2.35
C PHE A 64 -14.93 13.69 -3.83
N GLY A 65 -15.24 12.65 -4.62
CA GLY A 65 -14.94 12.58 -6.04
C GLY A 65 -13.54 12.03 -6.37
N PHE A 66 -13.31 11.84 -7.67
CA PHE A 66 -12.12 11.13 -8.18
C PHE A 66 -10.80 11.85 -7.84
N LYS A 67 -10.76 13.17 -7.99
CA LYS A 67 -9.54 13.95 -7.73
C LYS A 67 -9.07 13.77 -6.28
N THR A 68 -9.97 13.94 -5.32
CA THR A 68 -9.64 13.80 -3.88
C THR A 68 -9.21 12.38 -3.54
N MET A 69 -9.91 11.37 -4.06
CA MET A 69 -9.52 9.97 -3.90
C MET A 69 -8.10 9.73 -4.42
N LEU A 70 -7.79 10.21 -5.63
CA LEU A 70 -6.48 10.04 -6.25
C LEU A 70 -5.38 10.76 -5.46
N MET A 71 -5.62 12.01 -5.05
CA MET A 71 -4.68 12.76 -4.21
C MET A 71 -4.38 12.04 -2.90
N PHE A 72 -5.40 11.50 -2.24
CA PHE A 72 -5.23 10.72 -1.01
C PHE A 72 -4.41 9.46 -1.26
N ALA A 73 -4.77 8.67 -2.28
CA ALA A 73 -4.10 7.41 -2.59
C ALA A 73 -2.61 7.61 -2.89
N VAL A 74 -2.27 8.62 -3.69
CA VAL A 74 -0.89 8.92 -4.08
C VAL A 74 -0.09 9.49 -2.91
N SER A 75 -0.68 10.42 -2.14
CA SER A 75 -0.02 10.98 -0.96
C SER A 75 0.19 9.90 0.11
N PHE A 76 -0.81 9.05 0.35
CA PHE A 76 -0.68 7.93 1.26
C PHE A 76 0.44 6.99 0.85
N TRP A 77 0.49 6.57 -0.42
CA TRP A 77 1.56 5.71 -0.92
C TRP A 77 2.94 6.34 -0.76
N ALA A 78 3.09 7.61 -1.13
CA ALA A 78 4.38 8.31 -1.05
C ALA A 78 4.89 8.44 0.39
N LEU A 79 4.01 8.86 1.32
CA LEU A 79 4.35 9.08 2.73
C LEU A 79 4.46 7.78 3.52
N PHE A 80 3.62 6.80 3.24
CA PHE A 80 3.59 5.53 3.96
C PHE A 80 4.94 4.80 3.88
N ASP A 81 5.52 4.69 2.68
CA ASP A 81 6.83 4.05 2.52
C ASP A 81 7.94 4.77 3.30
N VAL A 82 7.93 6.11 3.29
CA VAL A 82 8.90 6.91 4.04
C VAL A 82 8.74 6.68 5.54
N LEU A 83 7.51 6.75 6.05
CA LEU A 83 7.23 6.53 7.47
C LEU A 83 7.59 5.11 7.91
N VAL A 84 7.22 4.10 7.14
CA VAL A 84 7.56 2.70 7.46
C VAL A 84 9.07 2.50 7.45
N ASN A 85 9.79 2.99 6.45
CA ASN A 85 11.23 2.86 6.40
C ASN A 85 11.91 3.54 7.59
N VAL A 86 11.57 4.79 7.89
CA VAL A 86 12.24 5.57 8.94
C VAL A 86 11.81 5.14 10.34
N VAL A 87 10.49 5.06 10.59
CA VAL A 87 9.97 4.87 11.95
C VAL A 87 10.00 3.39 12.36
N VAL A 88 9.56 2.50 11.47
CA VAL A 88 9.39 1.08 11.80
C VAL A 88 10.68 0.29 11.52
N LEU A 89 11.21 0.41 10.30
CA LEU A 89 12.32 -0.42 9.84
C LEU A 89 13.71 0.18 10.13
N LYS A 90 13.78 1.43 10.60
CA LYS A 90 15.05 2.16 10.86
C LYS A 90 15.99 2.16 9.65
N ARG A 91 15.43 2.34 8.45
CA ARG A 91 16.12 2.37 7.16
C ARG A 91 16.09 3.78 6.56
N PRO A 92 16.89 4.06 5.52
CA PRO A 92 16.78 5.32 4.78
C PRO A 92 15.35 5.55 4.25
N PRO A 93 14.85 6.80 4.20
CA PRO A 93 13.44 7.11 3.89
C PRO A 93 12.95 6.56 2.56
N PHE A 94 13.82 6.50 1.55
CA PHE A 94 13.50 6.01 0.21
C PHE A 94 14.07 4.63 -0.08
N TYR A 95 14.38 3.85 0.95
CA TYR A 95 14.88 2.50 0.78
C TYR A 95 13.91 1.65 -0.05
N VAL A 96 14.44 0.98 -1.07
CA VAL A 96 13.68 0.08 -1.94
C VAL A 96 14.03 -1.36 -1.57
N GLY A 97 13.04 -2.12 -1.08
CA GLY A 97 13.16 -3.52 -0.74
C GLY A 97 13.45 -4.43 -1.95
N ILE A 98 13.39 -5.74 -1.73
CA ILE A 98 13.66 -6.73 -2.78
C ILE A 98 12.47 -7.67 -3.04
N THR A 99 11.44 -7.63 -2.21
CA THR A 99 10.36 -8.64 -2.20
C THR A 99 9.06 -8.15 -2.81
N ALA A 100 8.65 -6.91 -2.53
CA ALA A 100 7.41 -6.35 -3.03
C ALA A 100 7.44 -6.11 -4.55
N GLY A 101 6.29 -6.21 -5.21
CA GLY A 101 6.18 -6.00 -6.66
C GLY A 101 6.59 -4.58 -7.08
N THR A 102 6.21 -3.57 -6.29
CA THR A 102 6.64 -2.18 -6.47
C THR A 102 8.15 -2.00 -6.35
N ASP A 103 8.79 -2.66 -5.38
CA ASP A 103 10.24 -2.61 -5.19
C ASP A 103 10.97 -3.21 -6.39
N LYS A 104 10.51 -4.37 -6.87
CA LYS A 104 11.07 -5.02 -8.07
C LYS A 104 10.94 -4.13 -9.30
N PHE A 105 9.80 -3.46 -9.46
CA PHE A 105 9.59 -2.49 -10.54
C PHE A 105 10.56 -1.31 -10.44
N LEU A 106 10.70 -0.71 -9.25
CA LEU A 106 11.60 0.42 -9.03
C LEU A 106 13.08 0.06 -9.25
N ARG A 107 13.47 -1.17 -8.90
CA ARG A 107 14.83 -1.68 -9.19
C ARG A 107 15.05 -1.82 -10.69
N LYS A 108 14.13 -2.45 -11.43
CA LYS A 108 14.22 -2.56 -12.89
C LYS A 108 14.25 -1.21 -13.57
N LEU A 109 13.45 -0.25 -13.09
CA LEU A 109 13.47 1.11 -13.60
C LEU A 109 14.81 1.80 -13.32
N GLY A 110 15.36 1.63 -12.11
CA GLY A 110 16.68 2.15 -11.76
C GLY A 110 17.77 1.57 -12.66
N GLU A 111 17.76 0.26 -12.91
CA GLU A 111 18.66 -0.41 -13.83
C GLU A 111 18.53 0.16 -15.27
N PHE A 112 17.31 0.30 -15.77
CA PHE A 112 17.03 0.84 -17.09
C PHE A 112 17.51 2.29 -17.25
N LEU A 113 17.32 3.13 -16.22
CA LEU A 113 17.73 4.54 -16.22
C LEU A 113 19.19 4.76 -15.78
N HIS A 114 19.92 3.69 -15.44
CA HIS A 114 21.28 3.74 -14.88
C HIS A 114 21.38 4.61 -13.61
N ILE A 115 20.36 4.58 -12.74
CA ILE A 115 20.29 5.29 -11.46
C ILE A 115 20.01 4.32 -10.32
N LYS A 116 20.29 4.77 -9.08
CA LYS A 116 19.96 3.97 -7.89
C LYS A 116 18.44 3.79 -7.77
N PRO A 117 17.95 2.61 -7.32
CA PRO A 117 16.51 2.35 -7.11
C PRO A 117 15.83 3.38 -6.21
N GLU A 118 16.53 3.89 -5.20
CA GLU A 118 16.04 4.93 -4.30
C GLU A 118 15.76 6.24 -5.05
N ILE A 119 16.63 6.62 -5.99
CA ILE A 119 16.44 7.81 -6.84
C ILE A 119 15.24 7.59 -7.78
N ALA A 120 15.13 6.41 -8.39
CA ALA A 120 13.97 6.05 -9.21
C ALA A 120 12.66 6.14 -8.40
N SER A 121 12.67 5.68 -7.13
CA SER A 121 11.53 5.80 -6.21
C SER A 121 11.12 7.25 -5.96
N VAL A 122 12.08 8.13 -5.67
CA VAL A 122 11.82 9.56 -5.46
C VAL A 122 11.24 10.19 -6.72
N LEU A 123 11.88 9.99 -7.88
CA LEU A 123 11.45 10.59 -9.14
C LEU A 123 10.03 10.17 -9.52
N ILE A 124 9.70 8.88 -9.42
CA ILE A 124 8.36 8.39 -9.76
C ILE A 124 7.30 8.95 -8.82
N LYS A 125 7.57 8.97 -7.51
CA LYS A 125 6.63 9.51 -6.52
C LYS A 125 6.40 11.00 -6.73
N MET A 126 7.46 11.77 -6.99
CA MET A 126 7.36 13.20 -7.28
C MET A 126 6.59 13.46 -8.58
N LEU A 127 6.86 12.69 -9.64
CA LEU A 127 6.15 12.80 -10.91
C LEU A 127 4.66 12.52 -10.76
N ILE A 128 4.29 11.44 -10.08
CA ILE A 128 2.90 11.06 -9.86
C ILE A 128 2.18 12.11 -8.98
N LEU A 129 2.84 12.59 -7.92
CA LEU A 129 2.30 13.69 -7.10
C LEU A 129 2.06 14.94 -7.96
N LEU A 130 3.05 15.37 -8.73
CA LEU A 130 2.95 16.53 -9.59
C LEU A 130 1.76 16.41 -10.54
N ILE A 131 1.65 15.30 -11.28
CA ILE A 131 0.52 15.05 -12.19
C ILE A 131 -0.82 15.10 -11.43
N THR A 132 -0.90 14.45 -10.27
CA THR A 132 -2.14 14.36 -9.49
C THR A 132 -2.59 15.72 -8.97
N PHE A 133 -1.66 16.59 -8.59
CA PHE A 133 -2.00 17.93 -8.08
C PHE A 133 -2.28 18.96 -9.19
N THR A 134 -1.85 18.68 -10.43
CA THR A 134 -2.12 19.54 -11.60
C THR A 134 -3.41 19.16 -12.36
N LEU A 135 -3.94 17.95 -12.18
CA LEU A 135 -5.25 17.52 -12.69
C LEU A 135 -6.39 18.14 -11.86
#